data_c4e2b43afd29cba05b4088dcfeee51f6
#
_entry.id   c4e2b43afd29cba05b4088dcfeee51f6
#
_cell.length_a   1.000
_cell.length_b   1.000
_cell.length_c   1.000
_cell.angle_alpha   90.00
_cell.angle_beta   90.00
_cell.angle_gamma   90.00
#
_symmetry.space_group_name_H-M   'P 1'
#
loop_
_entity.id
_entity.type
_entity.pdbx_description
1 polymer ?
#
loop_
_entity_poly.entity_id
_entity_poly.type
_entity_poly.pdbx_seq_one_letter_code
_entity_poly.pdbx_strand_id
1 'polypeptide(L)'
;MNLHQYAETHEVTNQPPSLDGANLYRLDLPLQQWSRHFGAGWAEARIDAYGALAGGPLMAAGFLANQNKPQFSSHDRYGHRIDLVEFHPAYHELMRTAIEHGLPSLPWTDPRPGAHVARASMTYLHTQAEAGSGCPLTMTFAAVPALKLQPELAQYWLPKVLATEYDPRNIGDRHKVGVTLGMAMTEKQGGTDVRANTTRAYPVGAPGPGQAYELVGHKWFCSAPMCDAFLTLAQTDKGLSCFLLPRHRPDDSRNQFYIQRLKNKLGNCSNASSEVEFRGALAWMIGEEGRGVPTIIEMVAMTRFDCMVGSSALMRQALTQAAHHCAHRQVGGRLLAEQPLMQNVLADLALESEAALALSLRMGRALDQPDDPQQVRFSRLVTAVGKYWICKRAPAMINEAAECMGGAGYVEDSILPRLYREAPVNSTWEGSGNVQCLDVLRALSKEPGVLDVLFDELGDGHGDPRLATHIGNLKAAFADTGDIQYRARQLTEDIALGLQAKLLLEAGNATVSDAFIGSRLGGSGRVYGVLPRGIDVGELVARSTPNWPL
;
A
#
# COMPACT_ATOMS: atom_id res chain seq x y z
N MET A 1 -11.10 37.49 48.84
CA MET A 1 -11.49 37.02 47.50
C MET A 1 -10.49 35.95 47.11
N ASN A 2 -10.97 34.74 46.79
CA ASN A 2 -10.07 33.67 46.36
C ASN A 2 -9.78 33.88 44.87
N LEU A 3 -8.60 34.45 44.54
CA LEU A 3 -8.19 34.78 43.16
C LEU A 3 -8.19 33.54 42.24
N HIS A 4 -8.08 32.32 42.78
CA HIS A 4 -8.17 31.09 41.99
C HIS A 4 -9.53 30.89 41.30
N GLN A 5 -10.59 31.41 41.87
CA GLN A 5 -11.94 31.31 41.30
C GLN A 5 -12.14 32.17 40.05
N TYR A 6 -11.24 33.13 39.80
CA TYR A 6 -11.23 34.00 38.63
C TYR A 6 -10.05 33.69 37.68
N ALA A 7 -9.26 32.67 37.99
CA ALA A 7 -8.10 32.30 37.17
C ALA A 7 -8.45 31.30 36.07
N GLU A 8 -9.56 30.59 36.15
CA GLU A 8 -10.07 29.74 35.07
C GLU A 8 -10.68 30.59 33.98
N THR A 9 -10.14 30.48 32.76
CA THR A 9 -10.56 31.30 31.61
C THR A 9 -11.75 30.71 30.87
N HIS A 10 -11.93 29.39 30.91
CA HIS A 10 -12.99 28.66 30.21
C HIS A 10 -13.12 27.21 30.74
N GLU A 11 -14.23 26.58 30.38
CA GLU A 11 -14.45 25.15 30.49
C GLU A 11 -14.32 24.50 29.11
N VAL A 12 -13.66 23.33 29.01
CA VAL A 12 -13.51 22.59 27.76
C VAL A 12 -14.82 21.85 27.47
N THR A 13 -15.51 22.24 26.40
CA THR A 13 -16.77 21.66 25.97
C THR A 13 -16.77 21.38 24.46
N ASN A 14 -17.77 20.64 23.96
CA ASN A 14 -17.99 20.42 22.53
C ASN A 14 -16.78 19.79 21.79
N GLN A 15 -16.10 18.85 22.44
CA GLN A 15 -15.00 18.08 21.87
C GLN A 15 -15.43 16.61 21.70
N PRO A 16 -14.96 15.91 20.64
CA PRO A 16 -15.18 14.49 20.51
C PRO A 16 -14.38 13.72 21.57
N PRO A 17 -14.88 12.56 22.06
CA PRO A 17 -14.07 11.67 22.87
C PRO A 17 -12.90 11.11 22.07
N SER A 18 -11.86 10.62 22.77
CA SER A 18 -10.73 9.98 22.10
C SER A 18 -11.13 8.64 21.47
N LEU A 19 -10.54 8.33 20.30
CA LEU A 19 -10.58 7.01 19.69
C LEU A 19 -9.40 6.12 20.11
N ASP A 20 -8.56 6.56 21.04
CA ASP A 20 -7.39 5.81 21.48
C ASP A 20 -7.77 4.44 22.05
N GLY A 21 -7.11 3.40 21.56
CA GLY A 21 -7.39 2.02 21.98
C GLY A 21 -8.60 1.37 21.30
N ALA A 22 -9.27 2.07 20.39
CA ALA A 22 -10.38 1.50 19.63
C ALA A 22 -9.92 0.37 18.71
N ASN A 23 -10.65 -0.75 18.69
CA ASN A 23 -10.35 -1.82 17.76
C ASN A 23 -10.75 -1.42 16.32
N LEU A 24 -9.77 -1.15 15.45
CA LEU A 24 -10.01 -0.66 14.08
C LEU A 24 -10.82 -1.64 13.22
N TYR A 25 -10.71 -2.94 13.46
CA TYR A 25 -11.52 -3.93 12.74
C TYR A 25 -13.00 -3.84 13.14
N ARG A 26 -13.29 -3.69 14.43
CA ARG A 26 -14.67 -3.59 14.94
C ARG A 26 -15.35 -2.28 14.53
N LEU A 27 -14.58 -1.23 14.30
CA LEU A 27 -15.08 0.05 13.77
C LEU A 27 -15.32 0.04 12.26
N ASP A 28 -14.88 -0.99 11.54
CA ASP A 28 -14.91 -1.04 10.08
C ASP A 28 -15.86 -2.13 9.56
N LEU A 29 -17.15 -1.80 9.48
CA LEU A 29 -18.17 -2.71 8.96
C LEU A 29 -17.88 -3.14 7.48
N PRO A 30 -17.49 -2.24 6.56
CA PRO A 30 -17.05 -2.64 5.23
C PRO A 30 -15.90 -3.68 5.24
N LEU A 31 -14.87 -3.49 6.05
CA LEU A 31 -13.76 -4.46 6.13
C LEU A 31 -14.26 -5.84 6.60
N GLN A 32 -15.12 -5.88 7.61
CA GLN A 32 -15.70 -7.14 8.11
C GLN A 32 -16.49 -7.87 7.01
N GLN A 33 -17.31 -7.13 6.26
CA GLN A 33 -18.15 -7.69 5.21
C GLN A 33 -17.30 -8.16 4.00
N TRP A 34 -16.41 -7.33 3.49
CA TRP A 34 -15.61 -7.63 2.32
C TRP A 34 -14.55 -8.71 2.57
N SER A 35 -13.94 -8.76 3.75
CA SER A 35 -13.01 -9.84 4.09
C SER A 35 -13.69 -11.21 4.12
N ARG A 36 -14.89 -11.30 4.70
CA ARG A 36 -15.69 -12.53 4.68
C ARG A 36 -16.15 -12.89 3.26
N HIS A 37 -16.65 -11.90 2.50
CA HIS A 37 -17.14 -12.10 1.12
C HIS A 37 -16.06 -12.69 0.21
N PHE A 38 -14.81 -12.27 0.35
CA PHE A 38 -13.68 -12.76 -0.43
C PHE A 38 -12.93 -13.94 0.20
N GLY A 39 -13.51 -14.57 1.22
CA GLY A 39 -13.06 -15.88 1.71
C GLY A 39 -12.12 -15.84 2.91
N ALA A 40 -11.87 -14.68 3.53
CA ALA A 40 -11.02 -14.59 4.72
C ALA A 40 -11.76 -14.80 6.05
N GLY A 41 -13.00 -15.29 6.05
CA GLY A 41 -13.80 -15.53 7.27
C GLY A 41 -13.11 -16.45 8.29
N TRP A 42 -12.30 -17.41 7.81
CA TRP A 42 -11.50 -18.28 8.68
C TRP A 42 -10.45 -17.54 9.52
N ALA A 43 -10.00 -16.38 9.05
CA ALA A 43 -8.99 -15.54 9.72
C ALA A 43 -9.59 -14.42 10.57
N GLU A 44 -10.92 -14.35 10.69
CA GLU A 44 -11.60 -13.23 11.34
C GLU A 44 -11.10 -12.94 12.75
N ALA A 45 -10.93 -13.96 13.58
CA ALA A 45 -10.40 -13.79 14.95
C ALA A 45 -8.97 -13.21 14.95
N ARG A 46 -8.14 -13.56 13.96
CA ARG A 46 -6.80 -13.03 13.79
C ARG A 46 -6.82 -11.57 13.33
N ILE A 47 -7.70 -11.23 12.40
CA ILE A 47 -7.89 -9.87 11.89
C ILE A 47 -8.44 -8.96 13.00
N ASP A 48 -9.41 -9.44 13.80
CA ASP A 48 -9.97 -8.70 14.94
C ASP A 48 -8.91 -8.43 16.02
N ALA A 49 -8.12 -9.44 16.38
CA ALA A 49 -7.01 -9.27 17.32
C ALA A 49 -5.99 -8.25 16.82
N TYR A 50 -5.66 -8.29 15.51
CA TYR A 50 -4.76 -7.30 14.90
C TYR A 50 -5.36 -5.91 14.88
N GLY A 51 -6.67 -5.78 14.69
CA GLY A 51 -7.41 -4.52 14.75
C GLY A 51 -7.30 -3.83 16.12
N ALA A 52 -7.31 -4.60 17.21
CA ALA A 52 -7.10 -4.08 18.55
C ALA A 52 -5.66 -3.57 18.75
N LEU A 53 -4.65 -4.28 18.22
CA LEU A 53 -3.25 -3.84 18.25
C LEU A 53 -3.08 -2.56 17.42
N ALA A 54 -3.64 -2.51 16.22
CA ALA A 54 -3.53 -1.38 15.31
C ALA A 54 -4.13 -0.09 15.88
N GLY A 55 -5.32 -0.16 16.51
CA GLY A 55 -5.95 1.01 17.10
C GLY A 55 -5.42 1.41 18.48
N GLY A 56 -4.65 0.53 19.13
CA GLY A 56 -4.03 0.75 20.43
C GLY A 56 -2.52 0.98 20.34
N PRO A 57 -1.69 -0.01 20.72
CA PRO A 57 -0.25 0.19 20.88
C PRO A 57 0.45 0.58 19.57
N LEU A 58 0.03 0.05 18.42
CA LEU A 58 0.66 0.39 17.14
C LEU A 58 0.34 1.82 16.69
N MET A 59 -0.84 2.35 17.00
CA MET A 59 -1.19 3.75 16.76
C MET A 59 -0.25 4.68 17.53
N ALA A 60 -0.05 4.43 18.81
CA ALA A 60 0.86 5.19 19.66
C ALA A 60 2.32 5.07 19.18
N ALA A 61 2.76 3.85 18.84
CA ALA A 61 4.08 3.62 18.28
C ALA A 61 4.27 4.37 16.94
N GLY A 62 3.23 4.44 16.12
CA GLY A 62 3.22 5.17 14.85
C GLY A 62 3.48 6.67 15.02
N PHE A 63 2.89 7.33 16.00
CA PHE A 63 3.20 8.73 16.33
C PHE A 63 4.67 8.89 16.74
N LEU A 64 5.14 8.07 17.67
CA LEU A 64 6.52 8.13 18.15
C LEU A 64 7.55 7.88 17.04
N ALA A 65 7.32 6.87 16.18
CA ALA A 65 8.23 6.54 15.09
C ALA A 65 8.32 7.64 14.04
N ASN A 66 7.22 8.35 13.75
CA ASN A 66 7.21 9.46 12.78
C ASN A 66 7.79 10.75 13.34
N GLN A 67 7.63 11.01 14.63
CA GLN A 67 8.27 12.15 15.31
C GLN A 67 9.78 11.96 15.44
N ASN A 68 10.24 10.72 15.66
CA ASN A 68 11.64 10.36 15.83
C ASN A 68 12.18 9.66 14.58
N LYS A 69 12.50 10.45 13.56
CA LYS A 69 12.97 9.94 12.26
C LYS A 69 14.28 9.17 12.39
N PRO A 70 14.53 8.18 11.50
CA PRO A 70 15.78 7.43 11.48
C PRO A 70 17.01 8.32 11.39
N GLN A 71 18.08 7.93 12.11
CA GLN A 71 19.36 8.64 12.16
C GLN A 71 20.42 7.80 11.45
N PHE A 72 21.24 8.46 10.63
CA PHE A 72 22.30 7.82 9.86
C PHE A 72 23.68 8.21 10.39
N SER A 73 24.48 7.19 10.69
CA SER A 73 25.90 7.32 11.04
C SER A 73 26.74 6.60 9.99
N SER A 74 27.50 7.35 9.19
CA SER A 74 28.37 6.80 8.15
C SER A 74 29.64 6.18 8.73
N HIS A 75 30.20 6.77 9.79
CA HIS A 75 31.43 6.35 10.45
C HIS A 75 31.27 6.33 11.97
N ASP A 76 32.05 5.49 12.62
CA ASP A 76 32.21 5.51 14.07
C ASP A 76 33.12 6.67 14.53
N ARG A 77 33.31 6.81 15.85
CA ARG A 77 34.18 7.85 16.43
C ARG A 77 35.67 7.70 16.08
N TYR A 78 36.07 6.57 15.53
CA TYR A 78 37.46 6.29 15.14
C TYR A 78 37.68 6.43 13.63
N GLY A 79 36.63 6.75 12.86
CA GLY A 79 36.69 6.91 11.41
C GLY A 79 36.44 5.63 10.62
N HIS A 80 36.11 4.50 11.27
CA HIS A 80 35.71 3.29 10.56
C HIS A 80 34.31 3.47 9.99
N ARG A 81 34.13 3.11 8.73
CA ARG A 81 32.82 3.19 8.08
C ARG A 81 31.89 2.11 8.63
N ILE A 82 30.73 2.50 9.13
CA ILE A 82 29.72 1.63 9.74
C ILE A 82 28.40 1.56 8.99
N ASP A 83 28.02 2.60 8.23
CA ASP A 83 26.76 2.72 7.50
C ASP A 83 25.56 2.23 8.32
N LEU A 84 25.42 2.75 9.53
CA LEU A 84 24.37 2.38 10.46
C LEU A 84 23.22 3.37 10.36
N VAL A 85 22.00 2.83 10.22
CA VAL A 85 20.77 3.59 10.42
C VAL A 85 20.09 3.09 11.68
N GLU A 86 19.90 3.97 12.64
CA GLU A 86 19.24 3.70 13.91
C GLU A 86 17.80 4.20 13.85
N PHE A 87 16.89 3.35 14.32
CA PHE A 87 15.46 3.65 14.40
C PHE A 87 15.03 3.79 15.85
N HIS A 88 14.00 4.59 16.09
CA HIS A 88 13.37 4.67 17.39
C HIS A 88 12.78 3.29 17.80
N PRO A 89 12.78 2.90 19.10
CA PRO A 89 12.21 1.63 19.57
C PRO A 89 10.79 1.36 19.09
N ALA A 90 9.96 2.40 18.96
CA ALA A 90 8.60 2.29 18.44
C ALA A 90 8.54 1.76 16.99
N TYR A 91 9.52 2.09 16.14
CA TYR A 91 9.61 1.49 14.80
C TYR A 91 9.87 -0.02 14.88
N HIS A 92 10.74 -0.45 15.78
CA HIS A 92 11.02 -1.87 15.98
C HIS A 92 9.82 -2.63 16.56
N GLU A 93 8.98 -1.97 17.36
CA GLU A 93 7.72 -2.53 17.85
C GLU A 93 6.72 -2.76 16.69
N LEU A 94 6.54 -1.75 15.80
CA LEU A 94 5.73 -1.86 14.59
C LEU A 94 6.18 -3.04 13.72
N MET A 95 7.48 -3.14 13.44
CA MET A 95 8.06 -4.21 12.63
C MET A 95 7.88 -5.59 13.28
N ARG A 96 8.18 -5.70 14.57
CA ARG A 96 8.06 -6.96 15.32
C ARG A 96 6.64 -7.47 15.31
N THR A 97 5.69 -6.63 15.71
CA THR A 97 4.28 -7.02 15.77
C THR A 97 3.77 -7.45 14.39
N ALA A 98 4.12 -6.74 13.33
CA ALA A 98 3.70 -7.11 11.98
C ALA A 98 4.28 -8.45 11.52
N ILE A 99 5.57 -8.70 11.78
CA ILE A 99 6.25 -9.94 11.38
C ILE A 99 5.73 -11.13 12.21
N GLU A 100 5.59 -10.99 13.52
CA GLU A 100 5.04 -12.02 14.42
C GLU A 100 3.61 -12.42 14.03
N HIS A 101 2.81 -11.48 13.49
CA HIS A 101 1.48 -11.75 12.97
C HIS A 101 1.45 -12.19 11.49
N GLY A 102 2.62 -12.36 10.86
CA GLY A 102 2.77 -12.91 9.52
C GLY A 102 2.37 -11.98 8.39
N LEU A 103 2.43 -10.66 8.56
CA LEU A 103 2.11 -9.73 7.47
C LEU A 103 2.96 -9.96 6.22
N PRO A 104 4.29 -10.25 6.32
CA PRO A 104 5.09 -10.57 5.14
C PRO A 104 4.94 -12.03 4.67
N SER A 105 4.41 -12.94 5.47
CA SER A 105 4.57 -14.37 5.21
C SER A 105 3.29 -15.20 5.06
N LEU A 106 2.16 -14.74 5.62
CA LEU A 106 0.93 -15.55 5.76
C LEU A 106 0.49 -16.28 4.46
N PRO A 107 0.34 -15.64 3.29
CA PRO A 107 -0.13 -16.35 2.10
C PRO A 107 0.88 -17.38 1.55
N TRP A 108 2.14 -17.22 1.90
CA TRP A 108 3.21 -18.10 1.46
C TRP A 108 3.39 -19.33 2.37
N THR A 109 3.08 -19.19 3.66
CA THR A 109 3.21 -20.24 4.68
C THR A 109 1.93 -21.02 4.89
N ASP A 110 0.78 -20.41 4.63
CA ASP A 110 -0.55 -21.01 4.75
C ASP A 110 -1.38 -20.70 3.49
N PRO A 111 -1.00 -21.23 2.31
CA PRO A 111 -1.69 -20.99 1.04
C PRO A 111 -3.03 -21.70 1.02
N ARG A 112 -4.10 -20.94 1.19
CA ARG A 112 -5.49 -21.39 1.08
C ARG A 112 -6.40 -20.26 0.59
N PRO A 113 -7.62 -20.55 0.15
CA PRO A 113 -8.55 -19.51 -0.27
C PRO A 113 -8.72 -18.44 0.80
N GLY A 114 -8.58 -17.17 0.42
CA GLY A 114 -8.66 -16.03 1.31
C GLY A 114 -7.38 -15.68 2.08
N ALA A 115 -6.24 -16.32 1.83
CA ALA A 115 -4.98 -16.04 2.55
C ALA A 115 -4.41 -14.67 2.19
N HIS A 116 -4.40 -14.30 0.91
CA HIS A 116 -4.03 -12.94 0.48
C HIS A 116 -5.03 -11.90 0.96
N VAL A 117 -6.33 -12.23 1.00
CA VAL A 117 -7.38 -11.35 1.54
C VAL A 117 -7.18 -11.12 3.05
N ALA A 118 -6.89 -12.17 3.83
CA ALA A 118 -6.61 -12.07 5.25
C ALA A 118 -5.36 -11.23 5.52
N ARG A 119 -4.28 -11.47 4.78
CA ARG A 119 -3.05 -10.67 4.86
C ARG A 119 -3.30 -9.21 4.49
N ALA A 120 -4.03 -8.95 3.40
CA ALA A 120 -4.39 -7.61 2.96
C ALA A 120 -5.22 -6.88 4.02
N SER A 121 -6.17 -7.56 4.68
CA SER A 121 -6.97 -7.00 5.77
C SER A 121 -6.10 -6.58 6.96
N MET A 122 -5.13 -7.40 7.37
CA MET A 122 -4.19 -7.04 8.43
C MET A 122 -3.24 -5.91 8.01
N THR A 123 -2.77 -5.89 6.77
CA THR A 123 -1.95 -4.80 6.21
C THR A 123 -2.72 -3.48 6.16
N TYR A 124 -3.98 -3.54 5.79
CA TYR A 124 -4.90 -2.40 5.81
C TYR A 124 -5.06 -1.82 7.24
N LEU A 125 -5.21 -2.66 8.24
CA LEU A 125 -5.28 -2.25 9.65
C LEU A 125 -3.93 -1.67 10.12
N HIS A 126 -2.81 -2.31 9.78
CA HIS A 126 -1.47 -1.83 10.10
C HIS A 126 -1.19 -0.44 9.52
N THR A 127 -1.53 -0.25 8.25
CA THR A 127 -1.28 1.02 7.55
C THR A 127 -2.12 2.17 8.11
N GLN A 128 -3.30 1.90 8.66
CA GLN A 128 -4.09 2.90 9.38
C GLN A 128 -3.36 3.41 10.64
N ALA A 129 -2.61 2.54 11.30
CA ALA A 129 -1.78 2.92 12.44
C ALA A 129 -0.46 3.58 12.01
N GLU A 130 0.25 2.96 11.05
CA GLU A 130 1.56 3.46 10.59
C GLU A 130 1.91 2.92 9.19
N ALA A 131 2.18 3.83 8.25
CA ALA A 131 2.43 3.47 6.86
C ALA A 131 3.92 3.22 6.54
N GLY A 132 4.85 3.85 7.27
CA GLY A 132 6.27 3.81 6.95
C GLY A 132 6.90 2.43 7.13
N SER A 133 6.61 1.74 8.22
CA SER A 133 7.04 0.36 8.47
C SER A 133 6.44 -0.63 7.45
N GLY A 134 5.34 -0.28 6.80
CA GLY A 134 4.76 -1.05 5.70
C GLY A 134 5.72 -1.26 4.53
N CYS A 135 6.66 -0.34 4.28
CA CYS A 135 7.59 -0.45 3.16
C CYS A 135 8.50 -1.71 3.24
N PRO A 136 9.31 -1.93 4.28
CA PRO A 136 10.11 -3.16 4.40
C PRO A 136 9.24 -4.42 4.54
N LEU A 137 8.07 -4.35 5.17
CA LEU A 137 7.13 -5.48 5.26
C LEU A 137 6.63 -5.89 3.88
N THR A 138 6.23 -4.92 3.05
CA THR A 138 5.80 -5.13 1.68
C THR A 138 6.91 -5.68 0.80
N MET A 139 8.12 -5.13 0.87
CA MET A 139 9.26 -5.62 0.08
C MET A 139 9.62 -7.06 0.47
N THR A 140 9.58 -7.40 1.76
CA THR A 140 9.84 -8.76 2.25
C THR A 140 8.78 -9.75 1.73
N PHE A 141 7.49 -9.39 1.81
CA PHE A 141 6.39 -10.16 1.24
C PHE A 141 6.53 -10.37 -0.27
N ALA A 142 6.82 -9.29 -0.98
CA ALA A 142 6.84 -9.23 -2.43
C ALA A 142 8.05 -9.94 -3.06
N ALA A 143 9.15 -10.13 -2.31
CA ALA A 143 10.35 -10.78 -2.81
C ALA A 143 10.19 -12.29 -3.05
N VAL A 144 9.21 -12.92 -2.41
CA VAL A 144 9.03 -14.39 -2.44
C VAL A 144 8.87 -14.96 -3.87
N PRO A 145 7.99 -14.41 -4.74
CA PRO A 145 7.86 -14.93 -6.11
C PRO A 145 9.18 -14.82 -6.91
N ALA A 146 9.89 -13.70 -6.80
CA ALA A 146 11.16 -13.51 -7.49
C ALA A 146 12.25 -14.47 -6.97
N LEU A 147 12.35 -14.69 -5.66
CA LEU A 147 13.29 -15.65 -5.08
C LEU A 147 13.04 -17.09 -5.56
N LYS A 148 11.78 -17.49 -5.71
CA LYS A 148 11.40 -18.84 -6.20
C LYS A 148 11.93 -19.14 -7.60
N LEU A 149 12.27 -18.11 -8.40
CA LEU A 149 12.86 -18.29 -9.71
C LEU A 149 14.31 -18.82 -9.68
N GLN A 150 14.96 -18.81 -8.50
CA GLN A 150 16.31 -19.34 -8.30
C GLN A 150 16.32 -20.33 -7.12
N PRO A 151 16.08 -21.63 -7.35
CA PRO A 151 15.85 -22.63 -6.31
C PRO A 151 16.96 -22.73 -5.25
N GLU A 152 18.22 -22.61 -5.63
CA GLU A 152 19.35 -22.72 -4.71
C GLU A 152 19.39 -21.55 -3.71
N LEU A 153 19.08 -20.33 -4.17
CA LEU A 153 18.96 -19.16 -3.31
C LEU A 153 17.67 -19.22 -2.49
N ALA A 154 16.58 -19.66 -3.09
CA ALA A 154 15.29 -19.81 -2.42
C ALA A 154 15.39 -20.80 -1.24
N GLN A 155 16.07 -21.92 -1.40
CA GLN A 155 16.28 -22.91 -0.33
C GLN A 155 16.95 -22.31 0.91
N TYR A 156 17.87 -21.37 0.72
CA TYR A 156 18.56 -20.72 1.83
C TYR A 156 17.77 -19.54 2.42
N TRP A 157 17.19 -18.67 1.54
CA TRP A 157 16.61 -17.40 1.98
C TRP A 157 15.15 -17.51 2.40
N LEU A 158 14.31 -18.34 1.73
CA LEU A 158 12.87 -18.38 2.02
C LEU A 158 12.54 -18.78 3.45
N PRO A 159 13.20 -19.77 4.10
CA PRO A 159 12.92 -20.09 5.50
C PRO A 159 13.08 -18.88 6.43
N LYS A 160 14.05 -18.00 6.15
CA LYS A 160 14.34 -16.80 6.93
C LYS A 160 13.38 -15.64 6.59
N VAL A 161 13.06 -15.47 5.31
CA VAL A 161 12.11 -14.44 4.82
C VAL A 161 10.69 -14.71 5.34
N LEU A 162 10.34 -15.98 5.48
CA LEU A 162 9.01 -16.41 5.93
C LEU A 162 8.91 -16.62 7.44
N ALA A 163 10.00 -16.43 8.18
CA ALA A 163 10.00 -16.53 9.63
C ALA A 163 9.13 -15.45 10.27
N THR A 164 8.51 -15.81 11.38
CA THR A 164 7.71 -14.88 12.20
C THR A 164 8.52 -14.25 13.35
N GLU A 165 9.84 -14.23 13.22
CA GLU A 165 10.77 -13.62 14.17
C GLU A 165 11.43 -12.39 13.55
N TYR A 166 11.35 -11.25 14.24
CA TYR A 166 12.01 -10.02 13.83
C TYR A 166 13.34 -9.82 14.54
N ASP A 167 14.43 -9.77 13.78
CA ASP A 167 15.77 -9.51 14.30
C ASP A 167 16.36 -8.21 13.74
N PRO A 168 16.36 -7.10 14.51
CA PRO A 168 16.86 -5.80 14.07
C PRO A 168 18.38 -5.67 14.10
N ARG A 169 19.14 -6.68 14.57
CA ARG A 169 20.59 -6.59 14.71
C ARG A 169 21.27 -6.40 13.35
N ASN A 170 22.29 -5.56 13.30
CA ASN A 170 23.11 -5.34 12.11
C ASN A 170 24.25 -6.37 12.05
N ILE A 171 23.91 -7.63 11.77
CA ILE A 171 24.81 -8.78 11.69
C ILE A 171 24.52 -9.60 10.44
N GLY A 172 25.41 -10.54 10.10
CA GLY A 172 25.21 -11.46 8.99
C GLY A 172 23.93 -12.28 9.12
N ASP A 173 23.23 -12.48 8.00
CA ASP A 173 21.96 -13.18 7.93
C ASP A 173 22.04 -14.62 8.44
N ARG A 174 23.20 -15.27 8.36
CA ARG A 174 23.42 -16.62 8.89
C ARG A 174 23.21 -16.74 10.40
N HIS A 175 23.29 -15.63 11.13
CA HIS A 175 23.09 -15.56 12.59
C HIS A 175 21.65 -15.14 12.97
N LYS A 176 20.76 -15.06 11.99
CA LYS A 176 19.36 -14.65 12.17
C LYS A 176 18.40 -15.78 11.83
N VAL A 177 17.32 -15.88 12.58
CA VAL A 177 16.17 -16.73 12.25
C VAL A 177 15.31 -16.05 11.18
N GLY A 178 14.93 -14.80 11.41
CA GLY A 178 14.15 -13.99 10.50
C GLY A 178 14.96 -12.87 9.85
N VAL A 179 14.71 -12.59 8.57
CA VAL A 179 15.35 -11.53 7.79
C VAL A 179 14.32 -10.69 7.06
N THR A 180 14.69 -9.46 6.75
CA THR A 180 13.90 -8.57 5.89
C THR A 180 14.59 -8.34 4.56
N LEU A 181 13.80 -8.22 3.50
CA LEU A 181 14.31 -7.92 2.16
C LEU A 181 13.87 -6.55 1.68
N GLY A 182 14.77 -5.90 0.95
CA GLY A 182 14.53 -4.65 0.28
C GLY A 182 14.55 -4.77 -1.24
N MET A 183 14.31 -3.65 -1.93
CA MET A 183 14.40 -3.52 -3.37
C MET A 183 15.03 -2.18 -3.74
N ALA A 184 15.95 -2.19 -4.70
CA ALA A 184 16.61 -0.97 -5.17
C ALA A 184 16.80 -1.00 -6.70
N MET A 185 15.97 -0.24 -7.43
CA MET A 185 15.99 -0.21 -8.90
C MET A 185 16.41 1.13 -9.48
N THR A 186 15.86 2.22 -8.95
CA THR A 186 16.03 3.58 -9.47
C THR A 186 17.47 4.06 -9.34
N GLU A 187 18.02 4.60 -10.41
CA GLU A 187 19.31 5.30 -10.44
C GLU A 187 19.10 6.82 -10.62
N LYS A 188 20.18 7.63 -10.54
CA LYS A 188 20.08 9.11 -10.60
C LYS A 188 19.42 9.61 -11.88
N GLN A 189 19.62 8.94 -13.01
CA GLN A 189 19.03 9.30 -14.30
C GLN A 189 17.55 8.96 -14.42
N GLY A 190 16.97 8.15 -13.50
CA GLY A 190 15.55 7.86 -13.46
C GLY A 190 15.21 6.43 -13.03
N GLY A 191 13.92 6.20 -12.74
CA GLY A 191 13.38 4.90 -12.33
C GLY A 191 12.34 4.32 -13.28
N THR A 192 11.75 5.14 -14.16
CA THR A 192 10.73 4.68 -15.13
C THR A 192 11.37 3.85 -16.24
N ASP A 193 12.50 4.26 -16.77
CA ASP A 193 13.29 3.51 -17.76
C ASP A 193 14.48 2.83 -17.09
N VAL A 194 14.20 1.74 -16.37
CA VAL A 194 15.25 0.95 -15.69
C VAL A 194 16.24 0.28 -16.67
N ARG A 195 15.90 0.19 -17.96
CA ARG A 195 16.84 -0.34 -18.98
C ARG A 195 18.03 0.57 -19.20
N ALA A 196 17.86 1.87 -18.92
CA ALA A 196 18.93 2.86 -18.94
C ALA A 196 19.84 2.84 -17.71
N ASN A 197 19.66 1.88 -16.77
CA ASN A 197 20.51 1.72 -15.61
C ASN A 197 21.96 1.47 -16.02
N THR A 198 22.89 2.10 -15.29
CA THR A 198 24.33 2.05 -15.55
C THR A 198 25.12 1.19 -14.57
N THR A 199 24.51 0.77 -13.44
CA THR A 199 25.11 -0.21 -12.52
C THR A 199 25.47 -1.47 -13.29
N ARG A 200 26.72 -1.94 -13.16
CA ARG A 200 27.26 -3.14 -13.83
C ARG A 200 27.50 -4.28 -12.86
N ALA A 201 27.36 -5.50 -13.36
CA ALA A 201 27.66 -6.73 -12.65
C ALA A 201 28.82 -7.45 -13.34
N TYR A 202 29.82 -7.79 -12.57
CA TYR A 202 31.02 -8.51 -13.03
C TYR A 202 31.04 -9.90 -12.40
N PRO A 203 31.10 -11.00 -13.16
CA PRO A 203 31.12 -12.35 -12.60
C PRO A 203 32.38 -12.60 -11.78
N VAL A 204 32.23 -13.22 -10.61
CA VAL A 204 33.37 -13.63 -9.75
C VAL A 204 33.99 -14.94 -10.24
N GLY A 205 33.23 -15.71 -11.01
CA GLY A 205 33.65 -16.96 -11.61
C GLY A 205 32.93 -17.23 -12.91
N ALA A 206 32.33 -18.40 -13.08
CA ALA A 206 31.45 -18.65 -14.23
C ALA A 206 30.22 -17.73 -14.18
N PRO A 207 29.83 -17.13 -15.30
CA PRO A 207 28.62 -16.31 -15.34
C PRO A 207 27.35 -17.18 -15.42
N GLY A 208 26.21 -16.61 -15.02
CA GLY A 208 24.89 -17.20 -15.20
C GLY A 208 24.00 -17.21 -13.97
N PRO A 209 22.80 -17.79 -14.07
CA PRO A 209 21.85 -17.92 -12.97
C PRO A 209 22.45 -18.58 -11.73
N GLY A 210 22.15 -18.04 -10.55
CA GLY A 210 22.64 -18.53 -9.27
C GLY A 210 24.11 -18.23 -8.99
N GLN A 211 24.86 -17.70 -9.95
CA GLN A 211 26.29 -17.41 -9.79
C GLN A 211 26.54 -16.06 -9.12
N ALA A 212 27.74 -15.95 -8.51
CA ALA A 212 28.17 -14.76 -7.80
C ALA A 212 28.74 -13.69 -8.74
N TYR A 213 28.41 -12.43 -8.45
CA TYR A 213 28.88 -11.26 -9.18
C TYR A 213 29.29 -10.16 -8.19
N GLU A 214 30.17 -9.27 -8.64
CA GLU A 214 30.44 -8.00 -7.98
C GLU A 214 29.73 -6.86 -8.71
N LEU A 215 28.89 -6.11 -7.96
CA LEU A 215 28.16 -4.97 -8.51
C LEU A 215 28.95 -3.68 -8.31
N VAL A 216 29.03 -2.86 -9.36
CA VAL A 216 29.61 -1.52 -9.34
C VAL A 216 28.62 -0.52 -9.91
N GLY A 217 28.27 0.50 -9.11
CA GLY A 217 27.29 1.51 -9.51
C GLY A 217 26.61 2.16 -8.32
N HIS A 218 25.33 2.56 -8.51
CA HIS A 218 24.59 3.28 -7.48
C HIS A 218 23.08 3.05 -7.59
N LYS A 219 22.37 3.34 -6.47
CA LYS A 219 20.90 3.47 -6.48
C LYS A 219 20.51 4.77 -5.80
N TRP A 220 19.50 5.44 -6.37
CA TRP A 220 19.05 6.77 -5.95
C TRP A 220 17.95 6.73 -4.89
N PHE A 221 17.18 5.63 -4.87
CA PHE A 221 16.20 5.33 -3.82
C PHE A 221 16.38 3.86 -3.41
N CYS A 222 16.96 3.65 -2.24
CA CYS A 222 17.06 2.37 -1.57
C CYS A 222 16.38 2.50 -0.21
N SER A 223 15.14 2.05 -0.14
CA SER A 223 14.35 2.11 1.09
C SER A 223 14.75 1.02 2.06
N ALA A 224 14.59 1.29 3.36
CA ALA A 224 14.94 0.40 4.46
C ALA A 224 16.37 -0.19 4.30
N PRO A 225 17.41 0.66 4.28
CA PRO A 225 18.79 0.22 3.96
C PRO A 225 19.38 -0.73 5.00
N MET A 226 18.69 -0.97 6.11
CA MET A 226 19.05 -1.98 7.12
C MET A 226 18.41 -3.35 6.87
N CYS A 227 17.62 -3.55 5.80
CA CYS A 227 17.20 -4.88 5.35
C CYS A 227 18.42 -5.78 5.13
N ASP A 228 18.26 -7.08 5.35
CA ASP A 228 19.35 -8.04 5.32
C ASP A 228 19.87 -8.32 3.90
N ALA A 229 18.99 -8.22 2.90
CA ALA A 229 19.37 -8.29 1.49
C ALA A 229 18.40 -7.45 0.62
N PHE A 230 18.80 -7.24 -0.65
CA PHE A 230 18.05 -6.44 -1.62
C PHE A 230 17.94 -7.17 -2.95
N LEU A 231 16.76 -7.10 -3.58
CA LEU A 231 16.65 -7.35 -5.00
C LEU A 231 17.01 -6.08 -5.78
N THR A 232 17.93 -6.19 -6.73
CA THR A 232 18.42 -5.06 -7.51
C THR A 232 18.69 -5.44 -8.96
N LEU A 233 18.82 -4.43 -9.83
CA LEU A 233 19.12 -4.60 -11.23
C LEU A 233 20.52 -4.06 -11.56
N ALA A 234 21.26 -4.82 -12.37
CA ALA A 234 22.55 -4.40 -12.92
C ALA A 234 22.74 -4.95 -14.34
N GLN A 235 23.56 -4.26 -15.14
CA GLN A 235 23.91 -4.66 -16.51
C GLN A 235 24.98 -5.75 -16.49
N THR A 236 24.72 -6.81 -17.23
CA THR A 236 25.72 -7.82 -17.63
C THR A 236 26.01 -7.66 -19.14
N ASP A 237 26.85 -8.52 -19.68
CA ASP A 237 27.15 -8.53 -21.13
C ASP A 237 25.92 -8.92 -21.98
N LYS A 238 24.95 -9.67 -21.38
CA LYS A 238 23.69 -10.03 -22.04
C LYS A 238 22.54 -9.08 -21.76
N GLY A 239 22.77 -8.04 -20.94
CA GLY A 239 21.79 -7.02 -20.61
C GLY A 239 21.41 -6.96 -19.14
N LEU A 240 20.32 -6.20 -18.85
CA LEU A 240 19.88 -5.94 -17.50
C LEU A 240 19.38 -7.21 -16.80
N SER A 241 20.01 -7.58 -15.70
CA SER A 241 19.77 -8.81 -14.93
C SER A 241 19.40 -8.49 -13.49
N CYS A 242 18.71 -9.43 -12.82
CA CYS A 242 18.28 -9.30 -11.43
C CYS A 242 19.26 -9.99 -10.48
N PHE A 243 19.51 -9.38 -9.34
CA PHE A 243 20.46 -9.86 -8.35
C PHE A 243 19.89 -9.78 -6.94
N LEU A 244 20.20 -10.79 -6.11
CA LEU A 244 20.07 -10.75 -4.66
C LEU A 244 21.39 -10.26 -4.07
N LEU A 245 21.36 -9.12 -3.38
CA LEU A 245 22.52 -8.46 -2.79
C LEU A 245 22.39 -8.42 -1.27
N PRO A 246 23.07 -9.29 -0.50
CA PRO A 246 23.09 -9.27 0.95
C PRO A 246 23.89 -8.07 1.51
N ARG A 247 23.50 -7.62 2.70
CA ARG A 247 24.24 -6.59 3.45
C ARG A 247 25.57 -7.08 4.02
N HIS A 248 25.67 -8.37 4.32
CA HIS A 248 26.90 -9.01 4.78
C HIS A 248 27.32 -10.11 3.81
N ARG A 249 28.62 -10.32 3.71
CA ARG A 249 29.20 -11.42 2.94
C ARG A 249 29.11 -12.73 3.71
N PRO A 250 29.33 -13.89 3.06
CA PRO A 250 29.32 -15.19 3.74
C PRO A 250 30.37 -15.36 4.86
N ASP A 251 31.39 -14.52 4.87
CA ASP A 251 32.41 -14.47 5.93
C ASP A 251 32.09 -13.50 7.08
N ASP A 252 30.86 -13.00 7.14
CA ASP A 252 30.35 -11.98 8.06
C ASP A 252 30.95 -10.58 7.88
N SER A 253 31.85 -10.38 6.94
CA SER A 253 32.29 -9.04 6.61
C SER A 253 31.16 -8.23 5.99
N ARG A 254 31.20 -6.92 6.20
CA ARG A 254 30.23 -6.04 5.56
C ARG A 254 30.42 -6.05 4.05
N ASN A 255 29.31 -6.15 3.32
CA ASN A 255 29.36 -6.06 1.88
C ASN A 255 29.69 -4.62 1.43
N GLN A 256 30.17 -4.45 0.20
CA GLN A 256 30.56 -3.17 -0.39
C GLN A 256 29.33 -2.33 -0.82
N PHE A 257 28.41 -2.18 0.13
CA PHE A 257 27.15 -1.45 0.03
C PHE A 257 27.26 -0.19 0.91
N TYR A 258 27.42 0.98 0.29
CA TYR A 258 27.76 2.23 0.97
C TYR A 258 26.58 3.20 0.94
N ILE A 259 26.02 3.46 2.11
CA ILE A 259 24.98 4.49 2.27
C ILE A 259 25.64 5.86 2.18
N GLN A 260 25.12 6.73 1.30
CA GLN A 260 25.63 8.08 1.11
C GLN A 260 24.91 9.09 1.98
N ARG A 261 23.57 9.02 2.02
CA ARG A 261 22.71 9.83 2.87
C ARG A 261 21.30 9.26 2.93
N LEU A 262 20.49 9.73 3.88
CA LEU A 262 19.05 9.52 3.91
C LEU A 262 18.31 10.66 3.17
N LYS A 263 17.19 10.31 2.55
CA LYS A 263 16.28 11.29 1.93
C LYS A 263 15.46 12.01 3.00
N ASN A 264 15.35 13.32 2.91
CA ASN A 264 14.35 14.08 3.66
C ASN A 264 13.04 14.09 2.87
N LYS A 265 12.03 13.38 3.37
CA LYS A 265 10.79 13.08 2.64
C LYS A 265 9.60 13.83 3.22
N LEU A 266 8.56 14.02 2.42
CA LEU A 266 7.27 14.58 2.83
C LEU A 266 6.58 13.68 3.86
N GLY A 267 6.43 12.40 3.54
CA GLY A 267 5.85 11.34 4.37
C GLY A 267 6.76 10.13 4.44
N ASN A 268 6.25 9.01 4.95
CA ASN A 268 7.01 7.78 5.19
C ASN A 268 8.23 8.05 6.09
N CYS A 269 8.00 8.91 7.12
CA CYS A 269 9.08 9.49 7.92
C CYS A 269 9.71 8.49 8.87
N SER A 270 8.96 7.51 9.36
CA SER A 270 9.46 6.44 10.22
C SER A 270 10.40 5.49 9.48
N ASN A 271 10.27 5.38 8.15
CA ASN A 271 11.12 4.57 7.29
C ASN A 271 12.30 5.39 6.75
N ALA A 272 13.48 4.80 6.72
CA ALA A 272 14.64 5.35 6.05
C ALA A 272 14.59 5.05 4.54
N SER A 273 14.90 6.05 3.70
CA SER A 273 15.16 5.87 2.27
C SER A 273 16.49 6.50 1.96
N SER A 274 17.38 5.76 1.31
CA SER A 274 18.79 6.14 1.16
C SER A 274 19.24 6.22 -0.30
N GLU A 275 20.35 6.91 -0.49
CA GLU A 275 21.19 6.82 -1.68
C GLU A 275 22.34 5.87 -1.37
N VAL A 276 22.62 4.93 -2.26
CA VAL A 276 23.67 3.93 -2.04
C VAL A 276 24.60 3.82 -3.24
N GLU A 277 25.87 3.47 -2.96
CA GLU A 277 26.86 3.11 -3.97
C GLU A 277 27.34 1.68 -3.73
N PHE A 278 27.55 0.96 -4.81
CA PHE A 278 28.14 -0.37 -4.85
C PHE A 278 29.57 -0.27 -5.40
N ARG A 279 30.55 -0.78 -4.66
CA ARG A 279 31.97 -0.73 -5.04
C ARG A 279 32.59 -2.13 -5.02
N GLY A 280 32.03 -3.04 -5.81
CA GLY A 280 32.30 -4.46 -5.78
C GLY A 280 31.40 -5.19 -4.76
N ALA A 281 30.12 -4.81 -4.69
CA ALA A 281 29.18 -5.45 -3.79
C ALA A 281 28.84 -6.85 -4.27
N LEU A 282 29.11 -7.87 -3.46
CA LEU A 282 28.85 -9.27 -3.76
C LEU A 282 27.34 -9.54 -3.82
N ALA A 283 26.88 -10.13 -4.92
CA ALA A 283 25.49 -10.46 -5.17
C ALA A 283 25.36 -11.75 -5.98
N TRP A 284 24.18 -12.36 -5.98
CA TRP A 284 23.88 -13.56 -6.74
C TRP A 284 22.80 -13.29 -7.77
N MET A 285 22.98 -13.76 -9.00
CA MET A 285 21.98 -13.60 -10.06
C MET A 285 20.74 -14.43 -9.76
N ILE A 286 19.57 -13.82 -9.94
CA ILE A 286 18.26 -14.48 -9.87
C ILE A 286 17.66 -14.54 -11.28
N GLY A 287 17.23 -15.74 -11.68
CA GLY A 287 16.66 -15.98 -12.99
C GLY A 287 17.67 -15.84 -14.11
N GLU A 288 17.19 -15.71 -15.35
CA GLU A 288 18.01 -15.69 -16.56
C GLU A 288 18.75 -14.37 -16.74
N GLU A 289 20.00 -14.46 -17.24
CA GLU A 289 20.83 -13.30 -17.60
C GLU A 289 20.18 -12.50 -18.73
N GLY A 290 20.13 -11.17 -18.57
CA GLY A 290 19.46 -10.25 -19.53
C GLY A 290 17.94 -10.17 -19.36
N ARG A 291 17.37 -10.91 -18.41
CA ARG A 291 15.92 -10.91 -18.15
C ARG A 291 15.56 -10.32 -16.77
N GLY A 292 16.33 -9.37 -16.29
CA GLY A 292 16.14 -8.78 -14.97
C GLY A 292 14.79 -8.08 -14.79
N VAL A 293 14.24 -7.41 -15.83
CA VAL A 293 12.93 -6.75 -15.73
C VAL A 293 11.80 -7.78 -15.56
N PRO A 294 11.67 -8.82 -16.38
CA PRO A 294 10.68 -9.87 -16.12
C PRO A 294 10.79 -10.51 -14.75
N THR A 295 12.01 -10.73 -14.25
CA THR A 295 12.26 -11.32 -12.93
C THR A 295 11.79 -10.40 -11.79
N ILE A 296 12.15 -9.11 -11.82
CA ILE A 296 11.81 -8.18 -10.74
C ILE A 296 10.33 -7.74 -10.77
N ILE A 297 9.65 -7.88 -11.92
CA ILE A 297 8.25 -7.48 -12.07
C ILE A 297 7.31 -8.33 -11.21
N GLU A 298 7.69 -9.56 -10.92
CA GLU A 298 6.96 -10.43 -9.98
C GLU A 298 6.90 -9.78 -8.58
N MET A 299 8.00 -9.21 -8.13
CA MET A 299 8.04 -8.44 -6.89
C MET A 299 7.22 -7.16 -7.01
N VAL A 300 7.36 -6.42 -8.12
CA VAL A 300 6.68 -5.15 -8.34
C VAL A 300 5.15 -5.31 -8.41
N ALA A 301 4.64 -6.41 -8.93
CA ALA A 301 3.20 -6.70 -8.93
C ALA A 301 2.65 -6.76 -7.51
N MET A 302 3.35 -7.42 -6.59
CA MET A 302 2.95 -7.52 -5.18
C MET A 302 3.05 -6.17 -4.45
N THR A 303 4.10 -5.37 -4.70
CA THR A 303 4.23 -4.05 -4.09
C THR A 303 3.16 -3.07 -4.61
N ARG A 304 2.74 -3.18 -5.87
CA ARG A 304 1.62 -2.41 -6.42
C ARG A 304 0.28 -2.78 -5.77
N PHE A 305 0.05 -4.05 -5.52
CA PHE A 305 -1.11 -4.51 -4.74
C PHE A 305 -1.13 -3.86 -3.36
N ASP A 306 -0.01 -3.84 -2.66
CA ASP A 306 0.08 -3.20 -1.35
C ASP A 306 -0.08 -1.66 -1.41
N CYS A 307 0.26 -1.01 -2.53
CA CYS A 307 -0.09 0.40 -2.73
C CYS A 307 -1.61 0.64 -2.77
N MET A 308 -2.38 -0.29 -3.37
CA MET A 308 -3.85 -0.24 -3.37
C MET A 308 -4.39 -0.37 -1.94
N VAL A 309 -3.96 -1.42 -1.23
CA VAL A 309 -4.36 -1.71 0.15
C VAL A 309 -4.00 -0.54 1.08
N GLY A 310 -2.76 -0.05 0.99
CA GLY A 310 -2.27 1.05 1.81
C GLY A 310 -3.01 2.36 1.56
N SER A 311 -3.30 2.70 0.30
CA SER A 311 -4.08 3.91 -0.02
C SER A 311 -5.52 3.81 0.48
N SER A 312 -6.18 2.65 0.32
CA SER A 312 -7.51 2.39 0.91
C SER A 312 -7.49 2.54 2.44
N ALA A 313 -6.44 2.06 3.10
CA ALA A 313 -6.26 2.15 4.54
C ALA A 313 -6.15 3.62 5.02
N LEU A 314 -5.35 4.44 4.33
CA LEU A 314 -5.20 5.86 4.65
C LEU A 314 -6.54 6.60 4.48
N MET A 315 -7.29 6.29 3.42
CA MET A 315 -8.62 6.84 3.17
C MET A 315 -9.59 6.46 4.30
N ARG A 316 -9.59 5.19 4.72
CA ARG A 316 -10.45 4.73 5.80
C ARG A 316 -10.14 5.41 7.12
N GLN A 317 -8.87 5.51 7.48
CA GLN A 317 -8.48 6.16 8.74
C GLN A 317 -8.88 7.63 8.75
N ALA A 318 -8.70 8.35 7.63
CA ALA A 318 -9.12 9.73 7.50
C ALA A 318 -10.64 9.88 7.65
N LEU A 319 -11.42 9.02 6.99
CA LEU A 319 -12.88 8.98 7.13
C LEU A 319 -13.32 8.67 8.56
N THR A 320 -12.69 7.69 9.22
CA THR A 320 -13.00 7.29 10.61
C THR A 320 -12.85 8.49 11.55
N GLN A 321 -11.77 9.24 11.43
CA GLN A 321 -11.52 10.44 12.23
C GLN A 321 -12.54 11.55 11.93
N ALA A 322 -12.80 11.83 10.66
CA ALA A 322 -13.75 12.86 10.24
C ALA A 322 -15.20 12.54 10.67
N ALA A 323 -15.65 11.29 10.45
CA ALA A 323 -16.99 10.85 10.83
C ALA A 323 -17.18 10.88 12.35
N HIS A 324 -16.18 10.41 13.12
CA HIS A 324 -16.21 10.49 14.56
C HIS A 324 -16.25 11.94 15.07
N HIS A 325 -15.41 12.80 14.52
CA HIS A 325 -15.43 14.23 14.87
C HIS A 325 -16.80 14.86 14.61
N CYS A 326 -17.35 14.64 13.44
CA CYS A 326 -18.65 15.22 13.05
C CYS A 326 -19.84 14.67 13.85
N ALA A 327 -19.73 13.42 14.34
CA ALA A 327 -20.75 12.80 15.20
C ALA A 327 -20.82 13.39 16.61
N HIS A 328 -19.79 14.12 17.06
CA HIS A 328 -19.71 14.67 18.41
C HIS A 328 -19.59 16.20 18.45
N ARG A 329 -19.10 16.82 17.38
CA ARG A 329 -18.92 18.28 17.28
C ARG A 329 -20.21 18.98 16.90
N GLN A 330 -20.60 19.99 17.65
CA GLN A 330 -21.75 20.82 17.36
C GLN A 330 -21.36 22.19 16.79
N VAL A 331 -22.13 22.66 15.81
CA VAL A 331 -22.06 24.00 15.25
C VAL A 331 -23.49 24.53 15.06
N GLY A 332 -23.79 25.73 15.58
CA GLY A 332 -25.14 26.27 15.53
C GLY A 332 -26.16 25.43 16.31
N GLY A 333 -25.75 24.75 17.39
CA GLY A 333 -26.62 23.94 18.25
C GLY A 333 -26.99 22.56 17.68
N ARG A 334 -26.38 22.13 16.56
CA ARG A 334 -26.61 20.82 15.92
C ARG A 334 -25.28 20.12 15.69
N LEU A 335 -25.28 18.79 15.73
CA LEU A 335 -24.12 17.99 15.37
C LEU A 335 -23.75 18.25 13.89
N LEU A 336 -22.45 18.25 13.57
CA LEU A 336 -21.97 18.38 12.20
C LEU A 336 -22.54 17.27 11.30
N ALA A 337 -22.56 16.03 11.80
CA ALA A 337 -23.11 14.87 11.09
C ALA A 337 -24.63 14.97 10.80
N GLU A 338 -25.36 15.89 11.44
CA GLU A 338 -26.78 16.13 11.18
C GLU A 338 -27.02 17.27 10.17
N GLN A 339 -25.98 17.97 9.75
CA GLN A 339 -26.09 19.08 8.80
C GLN A 339 -26.06 18.54 7.36
N PRO A 340 -27.03 18.93 6.50
CA PRO A 340 -27.19 18.33 5.17
C PRO A 340 -25.95 18.40 4.28
N LEU A 341 -25.20 19.51 4.30
CA LEU A 341 -23.95 19.63 3.53
C LEU A 341 -22.89 18.66 4.04
N MET A 342 -22.71 18.56 5.36
CA MET A 342 -21.75 17.64 5.96
C MET A 342 -22.14 16.18 5.73
N GLN A 343 -23.42 15.84 5.80
CA GLN A 343 -23.90 14.50 5.46
C GLN A 343 -23.57 14.11 4.03
N ASN A 344 -23.72 15.03 3.07
CA ASN A 344 -23.36 14.77 1.68
C ASN A 344 -21.85 14.50 1.53
N VAL A 345 -21.00 15.29 2.20
CA VAL A 345 -19.54 15.08 2.18
C VAL A 345 -19.18 13.74 2.81
N LEU A 346 -19.62 13.46 4.03
CA LEU A 346 -19.28 12.22 4.73
C LEU A 346 -19.78 10.97 3.98
N ALA A 347 -20.97 11.02 3.40
CA ALA A 347 -21.52 9.94 2.58
C ALA A 347 -20.68 9.69 1.33
N ASP A 348 -20.23 10.74 0.67
CA ASP A 348 -19.39 10.64 -0.53
C ASP A 348 -18.00 10.06 -0.20
N LEU A 349 -17.39 10.47 0.91
CA LEU A 349 -16.15 9.88 1.42
C LEU A 349 -16.33 8.39 1.80
N ALA A 350 -17.48 8.02 2.36
CA ALA A 350 -17.80 6.64 2.72
C ALA A 350 -17.87 5.74 1.48
N LEU A 351 -18.52 6.19 0.42
CA LEU A 351 -18.60 5.47 -0.86
C LEU A 351 -17.22 5.27 -1.48
N GLU A 352 -16.39 6.31 -1.49
CA GLU A 352 -15.04 6.23 -2.04
C GLU A 352 -14.16 5.24 -1.28
N SER A 353 -14.21 5.27 0.06
CA SER A 353 -13.45 4.36 0.94
C SER A 353 -13.87 2.91 0.74
N GLU A 354 -15.17 2.63 0.72
CA GLU A 354 -15.69 1.26 0.57
C GLU A 354 -15.39 0.70 -0.82
N ALA A 355 -15.56 1.49 -1.87
CA ALA A 355 -15.23 1.08 -3.25
C ALA A 355 -13.73 0.78 -3.44
N ALA A 356 -12.85 1.58 -2.80
CA ALA A 356 -11.42 1.34 -2.82
C ALA A 356 -11.03 0.04 -2.10
N LEU A 357 -11.64 -0.22 -0.93
CA LEU A 357 -11.45 -1.46 -0.18
C LEU A 357 -11.93 -2.68 -0.96
N ALA A 358 -13.15 -2.62 -1.52
CA ALA A 358 -13.73 -3.72 -2.29
C ALA A 358 -12.83 -4.15 -3.45
N LEU A 359 -12.34 -3.19 -4.23
CA LEU A 359 -11.42 -3.47 -5.35
C LEU A 359 -10.07 -4.02 -4.87
N SER A 360 -9.55 -3.51 -3.75
CA SER A 360 -8.30 -4.01 -3.16
C SER A 360 -8.43 -5.46 -2.69
N LEU A 361 -9.52 -5.81 -2.00
CA LEU A 361 -9.71 -7.18 -1.53
C LEU A 361 -10.13 -8.14 -2.65
N ARG A 362 -10.86 -7.67 -3.69
CA ARG A 362 -11.10 -8.46 -4.92
C ARG A 362 -9.78 -8.86 -5.59
N MET A 363 -8.80 -7.94 -5.60
CA MET A 363 -7.46 -8.23 -6.10
C MET A 363 -6.76 -9.29 -5.23
N GLY A 364 -6.88 -9.22 -3.91
CA GLY A 364 -6.38 -10.25 -2.99
C GLY A 364 -6.96 -11.63 -3.28
N ARG A 365 -8.28 -11.72 -3.55
CA ARG A 365 -8.93 -12.96 -3.97
C ARG A 365 -8.37 -13.53 -5.27
N ALA A 366 -8.02 -12.67 -6.24
CA ALA A 366 -7.40 -13.13 -7.48
C ALA A 366 -6.03 -13.77 -7.24
N LEU A 367 -5.23 -13.18 -6.34
CA LEU A 367 -3.91 -13.71 -5.95
C LEU A 367 -4.00 -15.06 -5.21
N ASP A 368 -5.12 -15.36 -4.56
CA ASP A 368 -5.37 -16.66 -3.92
C ASP A 368 -5.63 -17.80 -4.92
N GLN A 369 -5.71 -17.49 -6.22
CA GLN A 369 -6.03 -18.43 -7.30
C GLN A 369 -4.96 -18.39 -8.41
N PRO A 370 -3.69 -18.70 -8.10
CA PRO A 370 -2.59 -18.57 -9.06
C PRO A 370 -2.66 -19.60 -10.21
N ASP A 371 -3.41 -20.68 -10.02
CA ASP A 371 -3.58 -21.74 -11.03
C ASP A 371 -4.79 -21.51 -11.96
N ASP A 372 -5.61 -20.48 -11.67
CA ASP A 372 -6.73 -20.09 -12.54
C ASP A 372 -6.26 -19.02 -13.57
N PRO A 373 -6.21 -19.38 -14.87
CA PRO A 373 -5.76 -18.46 -15.90
C PRO A 373 -6.60 -17.17 -16.01
N GLN A 374 -7.88 -17.20 -15.64
CA GLN A 374 -8.73 -16.02 -15.63
C GLN A 374 -8.32 -15.07 -14.51
N GLN A 375 -8.08 -15.60 -13.30
CA GLN A 375 -7.62 -14.79 -12.17
C GLN A 375 -6.21 -14.24 -12.37
N VAL A 376 -5.32 -14.98 -13.01
CA VAL A 376 -3.98 -14.50 -13.40
C VAL A 376 -4.08 -13.33 -14.38
N ARG A 377 -4.91 -13.43 -15.43
CA ARG A 377 -5.13 -12.32 -16.38
C ARG A 377 -5.83 -11.13 -15.72
N PHE A 378 -6.83 -11.39 -14.87
CA PHE A 378 -7.50 -10.37 -14.08
C PHE A 378 -6.49 -9.60 -13.22
N SER A 379 -5.68 -10.29 -12.43
CA SER A 379 -4.69 -9.68 -11.56
C SER A 379 -3.65 -8.88 -12.35
N ARG A 380 -3.23 -9.38 -13.50
CA ARG A 380 -2.29 -8.68 -14.39
C ARG A 380 -2.81 -7.31 -14.84
N LEU A 381 -4.09 -7.20 -15.16
CA LEU A 381 -4.72 -5.94 -15.56
C LEU A 381 -5.05 -5.06 -14.35
N VAL A 382 -5.75 -5.63 -13.38
CA VAL A 382 -6.40 -4.88 -12.31
C VAL A 382 -5.39 -4.34 -11.29
N THR A 383 -4.21 -4.96 -11.16
CA THR A 383 -3.10 -4.36 -10.38
C THR A 383 -2.75 -2.96 -10.86
N ALA A 384 -2.62 -2.75 -12.17
CA ALA A 384 -2.31 -1.44 -12.73
C ALA A 384 -3.50 -0.47 -12.62
N VAL A 385 -4.72 -0.95 -12.90
CA VAL A 385 -5.97 -0.17 -12.79
C VAL A 385 -6.19 0.32 -11.35
N GLY A 386 -6.20 -0.59 -10.39
CA GLY A 386 -6.46 -0.26 -8.99
C GLY A 386 -5.36 0.60 -8.37
N LYS A 387 -4.08 0.28 -8.68
CA LYS A 387 -2.95 1.11 -8.23
C LYS A 387 -3.04 2.53 -8.77
N TYR A 388 -3.40 2.71 -10.04
CA TYR A 388 -3.64 4.04 -10.60
C TYR A 388 -4.78 4.75 -9.87
N TRP A 389 -5.97 4.15 -9.85
CA TRP A 389 -7.18 4.81 -9.40
C TRP A 389 -7.17 5.10 -7.91
N ILE A 390 -7.01 4.08 -7.08
CA ILE A 390 -7.10 4.21 -5.62
C ILE A 390 -6.03 5.17 -5.08
N CYS A 391 -4.77 5.03 -5.55
CA CYS A 391 -3.69 5.90 -5.08
C CYS A 391 -3.86 7.36 -5.56
N LYS A 392 -4.54 7.59 -6.68
CA LYS A 392 -4.86 8.95 -7.16
C LYS A 392 -5.96 9.61 -6.35
N ARG A 393 -6.92 8.83 -5.87
CA ARG A 393 -8.06 9.35 -5.11
C ARG A 393 -7.70 9.69 -3.66
N ALA A 394 -6.77 8.96 -3.06
CA ALA A 394 -6.43 9.07 -1.65
C ALA A 394 -6.03 10.49 -1.19
N PRO A 395 -5.13 11.25 -1.86
CA PRO A 395 -4.75 12.59 -1.39
C PRO A 395 -5.91 13.57 -1.30
N ALA A 396 -6.78 13.60 -2.30
CA ALA A 396 -7.93 14.50 -2.32
C ALA A 396 -8.96 14.13 -1.25
N MET A 397 -9.22 12.82 -1.07
CA MET A 397 -10.13 12.34 -0.04
C MET A 397 -9.65 12.65 1.38
N ILE A 398 -8.35 12.45 1.65
CA ILE A 398 -7.78 12.74 2.97
C ILE A 398 -7.81 14.24 3.27
N ASN A 399 -7.59 15.09 2.27
CA ASN A 399 -7.73 16.54 2.41
C ASN A 399 -9.16 16.93 2.79
N GLU A 400 -10.15 16.39 2.10
CA GLU A 400 -11.57 16.64 2.40
C GLU A 400 -11.94 16.19 3.81
N ALA A 401 -11.46 15.01 4.24
CA ALA A 401 -11.67 14.52 5.60
C ALA A 401 -11.04 15.45 6.65
N ALA A 402 -9.84 16.01 6.36
CA ALA A 402 -9.22 17.00 7.25
C ALA A 402 -10.06 18.28 7.35
N GLU A 403 -10.65 18.75 6.24
CA GLU A 403 -11.54 19.90 6.23
C GLU A 403 -12.79 19.68 7.10
N CYS A 404 -13.35 18.46 7.13
CA CYS A 404 -14.46 18.12 8.01
C CYS A 404 -14.15 18.32 9.51
N MET A 405 -12.89 18.24 9.90
CA MET A 405 -12.44 18.42 11.28
C MET A 405 -12.01 19.87 11.58
N GLY A 406 -11.95 20.73 10.57
CA GLY A 406 -11.47 22.10 10.72
C GLY A 406 -10.03 22.17 11.22
N GLY A 407 -9.71 23.08 12.13
CA GLY A 407 -8.35 23.25 12.67
C GLY A 407 -7.78 21.98 13.31
N ALA A 408 -8.62 21.13 13.92
CA ALA A 408 -8.19 19.86 14.49
C ALA A 408 -7.66 18.87 13.44
N GLY A 409 -8.14 18.95 12.19
CA GLY A 409 -7.63 18.14 11.07
C GLY A 409 -6.28 18.63 10.50
N TYR A 410 -5.82 19.81 10.88
CA TYR A 410 -4.61 20.44 10.33
C TYR A 410 -3.41 20.45 11.27
N VAL A 411 -3.63 20.26 12.57
CA VAL A 411 -2.57 20.26 13.59
C VAL A 411 -2.03 18.84 13.84
N GLU A 412 -0.74 18.74 14.17
CA GLU A 412 -0.02 17.47 14.36
C GLU A 412 -0.49 16.66 15.59
N ASP A 413 -1.37 17.23 16.43
CA ASP A 413 -2.02 16.51 17.53
C ASP A 413 -3.02 15.46 17.01
N SER A 414 -3.46 15.59 15.75
CA SER A 414 -4.27 14.60 15.04
C SER A 414 -3.46 13.81 14.03
N ILE A 415 -3.99 12.65 13.63
CA ILE A 415 -3.32 11.80 12.62
C ILE A 415 -3.45 12.37 11.19
N LEU A 416 -4.41 13.26 10.91
CA LEU A 416 -4.75 13.71 9.55
C LEU A 416 -3.56 14.32 8.79
N PRO A 417 -2.73 15.22 9.38
CA PRO A 417 -1.57 15.74 8.68
C PRO A 417 -0.58 14.64 8.25
N ARG A 418 -0.39 13.62 9.09
CA ARG A 418 0.45 12.46 8.76
C ARG A 418 -0.15 11.66 7.61
N LEU A 419 -1.44 11.33 7.64
CA LEU A 419 -2.13 10.62 6.56
C LEU A 419 -2.03 11.37 5.23
N TYR A 420 -2.20 12.69 5.26
CA TYR A 420 -2.08 13.53 4.07
C TYR A 420 -0.66 13.51 3.48
N ARG A 421 0.37 13.56 4.33
CA ARG A 421 1.76 13.46 3.88
C ARG A 421 2.13 12.06 3.35
N GLU A 422 1.49 11.01 3.85
CA GLU A 422 1.71 9.63 3.38
C GLU A 422 1.10 9.38 1.98
N ALA A 423 -0.09 9.89 1.72
CA ALA A 423 -0.89 9.52 0.55
C ALA A 423 -0.19 9.74 -0.81
N PRO A 424 0.55 10.85 -1.08
CA PRO A 424 1.13 11.10 -2.39
C PRO A 424 2.18 10.08 -2.83
N VAL A 425 2.88 9.41 -1.90
CA VAL A 425 3.96 8.49 -2.27
C VAL A 425 3.41 7.26 -2.99
N ASN A 426 2.23 6.77 -2.62
CA ASN A 426 1.62 5.59 -3.24
C ASN A 426 1.24 5.81 -4.71
N SER A 427 0.97 7.04 -5.14
CA SER A 427 0.77 7.37 -6.56
C SER A 427 2.07 7.64 -7.32
N THR A 428 3.21 7.69 -6.62
CA THR A 428 4.53 8.05 -7.18
C THR A 428 5.44 6.84 -7.37
N TRP A 429 5.68 6.07 -6.30
CA TRP A 429 6.56 4.89 -6.37
C TRP A 429 5.89 3.70 -7.07
N GLU A 430 6.66 2.63 -7.38
CA GLU A 430 6.20 1.42 -8.07
C GLU A 430 5.57 1.70 -9.45
N GLY A 431 5.94 2.80 -10.05
CA GLY A 431 5.38 3.35 -11.27
C GLY A 431 4.30 4.38 -11.00
N SER A 432 4.51 5.60 -11.49
CA SER A 432 3.56 6.72 -11.38
C SER A 432 2.28 6.48 -12.20
N GLY A 433 1.30 7.37 -12.05
CA GLY A 433 0.00 7.23 -12.73
C GLY A 433 0.11 6.98 -14.24
N ASN A 434 0.97 7.70 -14.97
CA ASN A 434 1.15 7.44 -16.40
C ASN A 434 1.73 6.05 -16.68
N VAL A 435 2.67 5.60 -15.83
CA VAL A 435 3.27 4.26 -15.97
C VAL A 435 2.21 3.18 -15.80
N GLN A 436 1.27 3.34 -14.83
CA GLN A 436 0.17 2.40 -14.64
C GLN A 436 -0.76 2.37 -15.86
N CYS A 437 -1.18 3.53 -16.38
CA CYS A 437 -2.04 3.60 -17.56
C CYS A 437 -1.38 3.00 -18.80
N LEU A 438 -0.08 3.22 -19.01
CA LEU A 438 0.68 2.58 -20.08
C LEU A 438 0.82 1.06 -19.86
N ASP A 439 0.88 0.61 -18.59
CA ASP A 439 0.93 -0.81 -18.29
C ASP A 439 -0.42 -1.51 -18.51
N VAL A 440 -1.54 -0.82 -18.28
CA VAL A 440 -2.89 -1.26 -18.70
C VAL A 440 -2.92 -1.49 -20.23
N LEU A 441 -2.49 -0.52 -21.03
CA LEU A 441 -2.45 -0.67 -22.49
C LEU A 441 -1.50 -1.79 -22.91
N ARG A 442 -0.39 -1.98 -22.21
CA ARG A 442 0.54 -3.09 -22.49
C ARG A 442 -0.07 -4.46 -22.17
N ALA A 443 -0.80 -4.59 -21.06
CA ALA A 443 -1.51 -5.83 -20.73
C ALA A 443 -2.52 -6.19 -21.82
N LEU A 444 -3.34 -5.22 -22.23
CA LEU A 444 -4.34 -5.38 -23.29
C LEU A 444 -3.73 -5.75 -24.66
N SER A 445 -2.54 -5.22 -24.97
CA SER A 445 -1.90 -5.46 -26.28
C SER A 445 -1.05 -6.73 -26.36
N LYS A 446 -0.53 -7.21 -25.22
CA LYS A 446 0.44 -8.32 -25.20
C LYS A 446 -0.10 -9.64 -24.68
N GLU A 447 -1.19 -9.61 -23.94
CA GLU A 447 -1.74 -10.79 -23.29
C GLU A 447 -3.15 -11.11 -23.86
N PRO A 448 -3.24 -12.10 -24.75
CA PRO A 448 -4.53 -12.51 -25.33
C PRO A 448 -5.53 -12.89 -24.25
N GLY A 449 -6.78 -12.43 -24.40
CA GLY A 449 -7.89 -12.75 -23.50
C GLY A 449 -7.98 -11.87 -22.24
N VAL A 450 -7.07 -10.90 -22.01
CA VAL A 450 -7.18 -9.98 -20.86
C VAL A 450 -8.41 -9.09 -20.98
N LEU A 451 -8.72 -8.61 -22.18
CA LEU A 451 -9.92 -7.81 -22.42
C LEU A 451 -11.21 -8.63 -22.23
N ASP A 452 -11.21 -9.88 -22.67
CA ASP A 452 -12.33 -10.79 -22.48
C ASP A 452 -12.59 -11.04 -20.99
N VAL A 453 -11.54 -11.33 -20.21
CA VAL A 453 -11.62 -11.49 -18.76
C VAL A 453 -12.17 -10.24 -18.06
N LEU A 454 -11.80 -9.04 -18.51
CA LEU A 454 -12.36 -7.78 -17.98
C LEU A 454 -13.88 -7.72 -18.22
N PHE A 455 -14.34 -8.00 -19.45
CA PHE A 455 -15.76 -7.92 -19.76
C PHE A 455 -16.56 -9.07 -19.18
N ASP A 456 -15.98 -10.25 -19.04
CA ASP A 456 -16.58 -11.36 -18.28
C ASP A 456 -16.77 -11.00 -16.81
N GLU A 457 -15.77 -10.35 -16.17
CA GLU A 457 -15.89 -9.86 -14.80
C GLU A 457 -16.95 -8.77 -14.67
N LEU A 458 -17.05 -7.82 -15.60
CA LEU A 458 -18.05 -6.76 -15.59
C LEU A 458 -19.47 -7.29 -15.89
N GLY A 459 -19.58 -8.39 -16.64
CA GLY A 459 -20.85 -9.01 -17.03
C GLY A 459 -21.69 -8.12 -17.95
N ASP A 460 -23.00 -8.21 -17.78
CA ASP A 460 -24.01 -7.44 -18.53
C ASP A 460 -24.53 -6.20 -17.78
N GLY A 461 -23.91 -5.86 -16.65
CA GLY A 461 -24.32 -4.75 -15.79
C GLY A 461 -25.19 -5.16 -14.60
N HIS A 462 -25.32 -6.46 -14.31
CA HIS A 462 -26.06 -6.99 -13.14
C HIS A 462 -27.48 -6.42 -12.96
N GLY A 463 -28.17 -6.14 -14.08
CA GLY A 463 -29.51 -5.57 -14.10
C GLY A 463 -29.60 -4.06 -13.88
N ASP A 464 -28.47 -3.37 -13.67
CA ASP A 464 -28.45 -1.89 -13.59
C ASP A 464 -28.18 -1.27 -14.98
N PRO A 465 -29.13 -0.51 -15.56
CA PRO A 465 -28.98 0.05 -16.90
C PRO A 465 -27.87 1.10 -17.01
N ARG A 466 -27.49 1.74 -15.90
CA ARG A 466 -26.41 2.76 -15.87
C ARG A 466 -25.07 2.06 -16.01
N LEU A 467 -24.87 0.94 -15.29
CA LEU A 467 -23.66 0.13 -15.41
C LEU A 467 -23.61 -0.56 -16.79
N ALA A 468 -24.72 -1.08 -17.29
CA ALA A 468 -24.78 -1.66 -18.64
C ALA A 468 -24.40 -0.63 -19.72
N THR A 469 -24.86 0.62 -19.59
CA THR A 469 -24.49 1.73 -20.48
C THR A 469 -22.98 2.03 -20.39
N HIS A 470 -22.45 2.10 -19.17
CA HIS A 470 -21.01 2.33 -18.93
C HIS A 470 -20.15 1.23 -19.58
N ILE A 471 -20.52 -0.03 -19.43
CA ILE A 471 -19.85 -1.18 -20.07
C ILE A 471 -19.91 -1.07 -21.59
N GLY A 472 -21.06 -0.68 -22.15
CA GLY A 472 -21.22 -0.43 -23.58
C GLY A 472 -20.30 0.66 -24.11
N ASN A 473 -20.20 1.76 -23.38
CA ASN A 473 -19.29 2.87 -23.70
C ASN A 473 -17.83 2.44 -23.61
N LEU A 474 -17.47 1.65 -22.61
CA LEU A 474 -16.11 1.12 -22.44
C LEU A 474 -15.72 0.17 -23.61
N LYS A 475 -16.65 -0.73 -24.03
CA LYS A 475 -16.46 -1.58 -25.21
C LYS A 475 -16.22 -0.76 -26.48
N ALA A 476 -17.03 0.27 -26.70
CA ALA A 476 -16.88 1.18 -27.82
C ALA A 476 -15.54 1.95 -27.78
N ALA A 477 -15.14 2.39 -26.59
CA ALA A 477 -13.88 3.11 -26.38
C ALA A 477 -12.64 2.26 -26.66
N PHE A 478 -12.70 0.94 -26.43
CA PHE A 478 -11.62 0.01 -26.80
C PHE A 478 -11.63 -0.39 -28.28
N ALA A 479 -12.79 -0.38 -28.92
CA ALA A 479 -12.89 -0.60 -30.36
C ALA A 479 -12.26 0.54 -31.18
N ASP A 480 -12.28 1.77 -30.65
CA ASP A 480 -11.55 2.91 -31.20
C ASP A 480 -10.11 2.90 -30.71
N THR A 481 -9.17 2.54 -31.58
CA THR A 481 -7.72 2.52 -31.27
C THR A 481 -7.03 3.86 -31.56
N GLY A 482 -7.73 4.84 -32.14
CA GLY A 482 -7.20 6.18 -32.39
C GLY A 482 -6.85 6.88 -31.07
N ASP A 483 -5.65 7.43 -30.99
CA ASP A 483 -5.15 8.18 -29.83
C ASP A 483 -5.29 7.45 -28.47
N ILE A 484 -5.31 6.09 -28.48
CA ILE A 484 -5.55 5.28 -27.30
C ILE A 484 -4.59 5.62 -26.13
N GLN A 485 -3.35 5.96 -26.44
CA GLN A 485 -2.37 6.36 -25.43
C GLN A 485 -2.72 7.72 -24.81
N TYR A 486 -3.27 8.66 -25.57
CA TYR A 486 -3.74 9.94 -25.05
C TYR A 486 -4.95 9.75 -24.11
N ARG A 487 -5.83 8.81 -24.43
CA ARG A 487 -7.03 8.47 -23.65
C ARG A 487 -6.76 7.46 -22.51
N ALA A 488 -5.52 6.98 -22.34
CA ALA A 488 -5.20 5.88 -21.41
C ALA A 488 -5.64 6.13 -19.97
N ARG A 489 -5.58 7.37 -19.46
CA ARG A 489 -6.05 7.71 -18.12
C ARG A 489 -7.56 7.58 -17.99
N GLN A 490 -8.31 8.07 -18.97
CA GLN A 490 -9.77 7.94 -19.00
C GLN A 490 -10.19 6.47 -19.04
N LEU A 491 -9.60 5.69 -19.95
CA LEU A 491 -9.88 4.25 -20.05
C LEU A 491 -9.58 3.50 -18.73
N THR A 492 -8.48 3.84 -18.08
CA THR A 492 -8.11 3.22 -16.80
C THR A 492 -9.09 3.60 -15.69
N GLU A 493 -9.55 4.85 -15.64
CA GLU A 493 -10.59 5.34 -14.74
C GLU A 493 -11.92 4.61 -14.98
N ASP A 494 -12.36 4.53 -16.23
CA ASP A 494 -13.62 3.88 -16.61
C ASP A 494 -13.61 2.38 -16.24
N ILE A 495 -12.49 1.68 -16.41
CA ILE A 495 -12.33 0.30 -15.93
C ILE A 495 -12.50 0.24 -14.40
N ALA A 496 -11.81 1.13 -13.68
CA ALA A 496 -11.86 1.12 -12.21
C ALA A 496 -13.28 1.37 -11.70
N LEU A 497 -13.96 2.37 -12.23
CA LEU A 497 -15.33 2.72 -11.85
C LEU A 497 -16.33 1.60 -12.18
N GLY A 498 -16.20 0.97 -13.35
CA GLY A 498 -17.02 -0.18 -13.73
C GLY A 498 -16.84 -1.36 -12.77
N LEU A 499 -15.59 -1.71 -12.43
CA LEU A 499 -15.29 -2.79 -11.48
C LEU A 499 -15.81 -2.47 -10.07
N GLN A 500 -15.60 -1.26 -9.58
CA GLN A 500 -16.11 -0.84 -8.28
C GLN A 500 -17.64 -0.87 -8.23
N ALA A 501 -18.32 -0.37 -9.25
CA ALA A 501 -19.78 -0.40 -9.35
C ALA A 501 -20.32 -1.83 -9.32
N LYS A 502 -19.73 -2.74 -10.11
CA LYS A 502 -20.09 -4.15 -10.15
C LYS A 502 -19.93 -4.81 -8.78
N LEU A 503 -18.79 -4.59 -8.11
CA LEU A 503 -18.53 -5.18 -6.79
C LEU A 503 -19.55 -4.70 -5.75
N LEU A 504 -19.86 -3.41 -5.73
CA LEU A 504 -20.84 -2.84 -4.79
C LEU A 504 -22.27 -3.35 -5.06
N LEU A 505 -22.64 -3.63 -6.32
CA LEU A 505 -23.91 -4.30 -6.64
C LEU A 505 -23.95 -5.73 -6.11
N GLU A 506 -22.88 -6.49 -6.29
CA GLU A 506 -22.78 -7.88 -5.81
C GLU A 506 -22.83 -7.98 -4.28
N ALA A 507 -22.36 -6.96 -3.56
CA ALA A 507 -22.46 -6.92 -2.11
C ALA A 507 -23.90 -6.82 -1.60
N GLY A 508 -24.86 -6.46 -2.46
CA GLY A 508 -26.28 -6.47 -2.17
C GLY A 508 -26.81 -5.33 -1.31
N ASN A 509 -25.99 -4.33 -0.97
CA ASN A 509 -26.45 -3.11 -0.32
C ASN A 509 -26.90 -2.09 -1.38
N ALA A 510 -28.22 -2.00 -1.59
CA ALA A 510 -28.81 -1.15 -2.62
C ALA A 510 -28.51 0.35 -2.40
N THR A 511 -28.46 0.82 -1.14
CA THR A 511 -28.14 2.23 -0.84
C THR A 511 -26.72 2.58 -1.28
N VAL A 512 -25.75 1.71 -0.99
CA VAL A 512 -24.34 1.92 -1.36
C VAL A 512 -24.17 1.86 -2.88
N SER A 513 -24.68 0.82 -3.52
CA SER A 513 -24.51 0.60 -4.96
C SER A 513 -25.23 1.69 -5.78
N ASP A 514 -26.46 2.04 -5.42
CA ASP A 514 -27.23 3.08 -6.13
C ASP A 514 -26.58 4.46 -6.00
N ALA A 515 -26.11 4.81 -4.80
CA ALA A 515 -25.40 6.06 -4.55
C ALA A 515 -24.08 6.12 -5.33
N PHE A 516 -23.29 5.05 -5.35
CA PHE A 516 -22.03 4.99 -6.09
C PHE A 516 -22.26 5.10 -7.59
N ILE A 517 -23.14 4.30 -8.15
CA ILE A 517 -23.44 4.29 -9.59
C ILE A 517 -24.01 5.63 -10.02
N GLY A 518 -24.99 6.16 -9.27
CA GLY A 518 -25.61 7.44 -9.56
C GLY A 518 -24.64 8.61 -9.55
N SER A 519 -23.68 8.61 -8.65
CA SER A 519 -22.68 9.69 -8.55
C SER A 519 -21.48 9.49 -9.48
N ARG A 520 -20.94 8.29 -9.61
CA ARG A 520 -19.68 8.03 -10.35
C ARG A 520 -19.90 7.77 -11.85
N LEU A 521 -20.96 7.03 -12.21
CA LEU A 521 -21.27 6.76 -13.63
C LEU A 521 -22.25 7.78 -14.23
N GLY A 522 -22.94 8.56 -13.39
CA GLY A 522 -23.86 9.62 -13.82
C GLY A 522 -23.20 10.93 -14.24
N GLY A 523 -21.87 11.04 -14.22
CA GLY A 523 -21.13 12.23 -14.67
C GLY A 523 -21.17 13.41 -13.70
N SER A 524 -21.52 13.20 -12.42
CA SER A 524 -21.53 14.25 -11.40
C SER A 524 -20.20 14.32 -10.64
N GLY A 525 -19.83 15.54 -10.28
CA GLY A 525 -18.88 15.82 -9.19
C GLY A 525 -17.40 15.75 -9.54
N ARG A 526 -16.77 16.92 -9.58
CA ARG A 526 -15.29 17.06 -9.62
C ARG A 526 -14.66 17.15 -8.23
N VAL A 527 -15.50 17.37 -7.20
CA VAL A 527 -15.13 17.43 -5.78
C VAL A 527 -16.06 16.53 -4.97
N TYR A 528 -15.71 16.23 -3.74
CA TYR A 528 -16.58 15.47 -2.84
C TYR A 528 -17.76 16.31 -2.35
N GLY A 529 -18.81 15.66 -1.82
CA GLY A 529 -20.00 16.32 -1.26
C GLY A 529 -21.00 16.81 -2.30
N VAL A 530 -21.02 16.22 -3.49
CA VAL A 530 -21.93 16.57 -4.60
C VAL A 530 -22.79 15.39 -5.05
N LEU A 531 -23.15 14.52 -4.13
CA LEU A 531 -24.04 13.38 -4.40
C LEU A 531 -25.39 13.86 -4.94
N PRO A 532 -26.01 13.13 -5.90
CA PRO A 532 -27.30 13.49 -6.47
C PRO A 532 -28.43 13.43 -5.43
N ARG A 533 -29.56 14.08 -5.72
CA ARG A 533 -30.74 14.05 -4.86
C ARG A 533 -31.33 12.63 -4.77
N GLY A 534 -31.92 12.31 -3.63
CA GLY A 534 -32.66 11.05 -3.41
C GLY A 534 -31.79 9.94 -2.81
N ILE A 535 -30.50 10.16 -2.55
CA ILE A 535 -29.63 9.22 -1.86
C ILE A 535 -29.92 9.27 -0.35
N ASP A 536 -30.00 8.10 0.30
CA ASP A 536 -30.03 8.00 1.76
C ASP A 536 -28.62 8.22 2.33
N VAL A 537 -28.25 9.49 2.45
CA VAL A 537 -26.95 9.89 3.03
C VAL A 537 -26.84 9.51 4.51
N GLY A 538 -27.97 9.39 5.21
CA GLY A 538 -28.00 9.02 6.63
C GLY A 538 -27.51 7.59 6.84
N GLU A 539 -27.96 6.63 6.02
CA GLU A 539 -27.49 5.24 6.05
C GLU A 539 -25.99 5.15 5.72
N LEU A 540 -25.51 5.86 4.70
CA LEU A 540 -24.09 5.87 4.31
C LEU A 540 -23.20 6.43 5.43
N VAL A 541 -23.61 7.53 6.06
CA VAL A 541 -22.89 8.12 7.20
C VAL A 541 -22.88 7.16 8.39
N ALA A 542 -24.03 6.59 8.77
CA ALA A 542 -24.13 5.64 9.88
C ALA A 542 -23.23 4.41 9.68
N ARG A 543 -23.17 3.90 8.44
CA ARG A 543 -22.33 2.75 8.07
C ARG A 543 -20.82 3.01 8.28
N SER A 544 -20.37 4.24 8.17
CA SER A 544 -18.97 4.66 8.26
C SER A 544 -18.60 5.30 9.60
N THR A 545 -19.59 5.74 10.39
CA THR A 545 -19.36 6.36 11.69
C THR A 545 -18.93 5.31 12.72
N PRO A 546 -17.82 5.53 13.44
CA PRO A 546 -17.38 4.62 14.50
C PRO A 546 -18.44 4.49 15.61
N ASN A 547 -18.91 3.28 15.85
CA ASN A 547 -19.73 2.98 17.03
C ASN A 547 -18.79 2.58 18.18
N TRP A 548 -18.24 3.59 18.86
CA TRP A 548 -17.32 3.43 19.98
C TRP A 548 -18.03 3.81 21.26
N PRO A 549 -18.13 2.92 22.25
CA PRO A 549 -18.73 3.24 23.53
C PRO A 549 -17.92 4.33 24.23
N LEU A 550 -18.61 5.35 24.71
CA LEU A 550 -18.08 6.42 25.56
C LEU A 550 -17.67 5.88 26.94
#